data_fb2f905d3af3d573eb9dd666bee39d1b
#
_entry.id   fb2f905d3af3d573eb9dd666bee39d1b
#
_cell.length_a   1.000
_cell.length_b   1.000
_cell.length_c   1.000
_cell.angle_alpha   90.00
_cell.angle_beta   90.00
_cell.angle_gamma   90.00
#
_symmetry.space_group_name_H-M   'P 1'
#
loop_
_entity.id
_entity.type
_entity.pdbx_description
1 polymer ?
#
loop_
_entity_poly.entity_id
_entity_poly.type
_entity_poly.pdbx_seq_one_letter_code
_entity_poly.pdbx_strand_id
1 'polypeptide(L)'
;MEGYQNSWEQHLKEYCEYCMKQQKIKHDFIEECIVVVIQFKPTKSKSDVNNVYTKPFIDAMVERELLQEDNYTVVRMHQEYSVVDKTDPHSELRIYPITEQYDMEFVLWYIQQNILELEKKYF
;
A
#
# COMPACT_ATOMS: atom_id res chain seq x y z
N MET A 1 -0.99 23.05 14.44
CA MET A 1 -2.26 22.55 14.95
C MET A 1 -2.43 21.09 14.56
N GLU A 2 -2.50 20.26 15.55
CA GLU A 2 -2.45 18.83 15.35
C GLU A 2 -3.82 18.18 15.17
N GLY A 3 -4.89 18.87 15.54
CA GLY A 3 -6.17 18.23 15.76
C GLY A 3 -6.88 17.66 14.55
N TYR A 4 -6.92 18.39 13.45
CA TYR A 4 -7.79 18.00 12.34
C TYR A 4 -7.15 16.96 11.44
N GLN A 5 -5.92 17.20 11.04
CA GLN A 5 -5.18 16.34 10.13
C GLN A 5 -4.79 15.02 10.83
N ASN A 6 -4.36 15.11 12.07
CA ASN A 6 -4.01 13.93 12.87
C ASN A 6 -5.23 13.04 13.13
N SER A 7 -6.42 13.63 13.30
CA SER A 7 -7.65 12.86 13.51
C SER A 7 -7.98 12.01 12.27
N TRP A 8 -7.82 12.58 11.08
CA TRP A 8 -8.10 11.88 9.83
C TRP A 8 -7.06 10.77 9.57
N GLU A 9 -5.80 11.08 9.78
CA GLU A 9 -4.72 10.09 9.65
C GLU A 9 -4.88 8.94 10.64
N GLN A 10 -5.24 9.26 11.88
CA GLN A 10 -5.50 8.25 12.90
C GLN A 10 -6.67 7.35 12.51
N HIS A 11 -7.71 7.91 11.95
CA HIS A 11 -8.88 7.17 11.50
C HIS A 11 -8.53 6.19 10.37
N LEU A 12 -7.74 6.63 9.39
CA LEU A 12 -7.25 5.77 8.32
C LEU A 12 -6.38 4.64 8.83
N LYS A 13 -5.50 4.94 9.78
CA LYS A 13 -4.64 3.96 10.41
C LYS A 13 -5.46 2.89 11.13
N GLU A 14 -6.45 3.30 11.91
CA GLU A 14 -7.33 2.37 12.62
C GLU A 14 -8.12 1.49 11.65
N TYR A 15 -8.59 2.06 10.56
CA TYR A 15 -9.28 1.31 9.52
C TYR A 15 -8.35 0.29 8.86
N CYS A 16 -7.12 0.68 8.58
CA CYS A 16 -6.11 -0.22 8.01
C CYS A 16 -5.82 -1.39 8.96
N GLU A 17 -5.66 -1.11 10.25
CA GLU A 17 -5.47 -2.15 11.26
C GLU A 17 -6.66 -3.10 11.32
N TYR A 18 -7.86 -2.58 11.22
CA TYR A 18 -9.07 -3.38 11.17
C TYR A 18 -9.05 -4.33 9.97
N CYS A 19 -8.72 -3.81 8.78
CA CYS A 19 -8.65 -4.62 7.57
C CYS A 19 -7.59 -5.71 7.68
N MET A 20 -6.43 -5.40 8.23
CA MET A 20 -5.36 -6.38 8.44
C MET A 20 -5.80 -7.49 9.39
N LYS A 21 -6.52 -7.12 10.45
CA LYS A 21 -7.05 -8.09 11.42
C LYS A 21 -8.09 -9.01 10.78
N GLN A 22 -8.97 -8.45 9.94
CA GLN A 22 -9.99 -9.24 9.23
C GLN A 22 -9.36 -10.23 8.25
N GLN A 23 -8.25 -9.87 7.64
CA GLN A 23 -7.53 -10.74 6.71
C GLN A 23 -6.64 -11.76 7.43
N LYS A 24 -6.55 -11.71 8.74
CA LYS A 24 -5.75 -12.62 9.57
C LYS A 24 -4.28 -12.65 9.14
N ILE A 25 -3.73 -11.49 8.83
CA ILE A 25 -2.34 -11.38 8.41
C ILE A 25 -1.43 -11.78 9.56
N LYS A 26 -0.51 -12.70 9.29
CA LYS A 26 0.45 -13.18 10.29
C LYS A 26 1.53 -12.15 10.53
N HIS A 27 2.06 -12.15 11.75
CA HIS A 27 3.12 -11.24 12.18
C HIS A 27 4.51 -11.78 11.76
N ASP A 28 4.78 -11.82 10.47
CA ASP A 28 6.11 -12.11 9.99
C ASP A 28 6.79 -10.77 9.75
N PHE A 29 7.82 -10.48 10.56
CA PHE A 29 8.58 -9.25 10.41
C PHE A 29 9.17 -9.15 9.01
N ILE A 30 8.76 -8.13 8.28
CA ILE A 30 9.31 -7.84 6.97
C ILE A 30 10.45 -6.84 7.17
N GLU A 31 11.66 -7.26 6.85
CA GLU A 31 12.86 -6.44 7.03
C GLU A 31 13.05 -5.45 5.89
N GLU A 32 12.60 -5.81 4.71
CA GLU A 32 12.78 -5.00 3.50
C GLU A 32 11.63 -5.26 2.54
N CYS A 33 11.07 -4.21 1.95
CA CYS A 33 9.93 -4.39 1.04
C CYS A 33 9.75 -3.21 0.09
N ILE A 34 8.91 -3.43 -0.91
CA ILE A 34 8.33 -2.38 -1.74
C ILE A 34 6.85 -2.32 -1.42
N VAL A 35 6.33 -1.12 -1.20
CA VAL A 35 4.91 -0.89 -0.94
C VAL A 35 4.26 -0.32 -2.19
N VAL A 36 3.15 -0.92 -2.60
CA VAL A 36 2.38 -0.47 -3.76
C VAL A 36 0.97 -0.16 -3.32
N VAL A 37 0.52 1.06 -3.61
CA VAL A 37 -0.85 1.50 -3.34
C VAL A 37 -1.57 1.61 -4.68
N ILE A 38 -2.73 0.97 -4.78
CA ILE A 38 -3.56 1.02 -5.98
C ILE A 38 -4.91 1.62 -5.60
N GLN A 39 -5.27 2.73 -6.25
CA GLN A 39 -6.58 3.33 -6.10
C GLN A 39 -7.50 2.85 -7.21
N PHE A 40 -8.59 2.21 -6.84
CA PHE A 40 -9.66 1.83 -7.75
C PHE A 40 -10.73 2.93 -7.66
N LYS A 41 -10.72 3.85 -8.63
CA LYS A 41 -11.57 5.04 -8.62
C LYS A 41 -12.87 4.81 -9.38
N PRO A 42 -13.99 5.39 -8.94
CA PRO A 42 -15.26 5.22 -9.65
C PRO A 42 -15.31 5.95 -10.98
N THR A 43 -14.49 6.97 -11.18
CA THR A 43 -14.47 7.78 -12.40
C THR A 43 -13.04 8.14 -12.79
N LYS A 44 -12.89 8.56 -14.05
CA LYS A 44 -11.63 9.16 -14.52
C LYS A 44 -11.50 10.59 -14.00
N SER A 45 -11.45 10.78 -12.70
CA SER A 45 -11.26 12.11 -12.14
C SER A 45 -9.82 12.56 -12.37
N LYS A 46 -9.64 13.88 -12.55
CA LYS A 46 -8.31 14.47 -12.66
C LYS A 46 -7.65 14.67 -11.31
N SER A 47 -8.02 13.88 -10.30
CA SER A 47 -7.41 13.99 -8.99
C SER A 47 -5.94 13.60 -9.07
N ASP A 48 -5.13 14.35 -8.39
CA ASP A 48 -3.69 14.16 -8.34
C ASP A 48 -3.37 12.82 -7.69
N VAL A 49 -2.42 12.08 -8.26
CA VAL A 49 -1.91 10.86 -7.66
C VAL A 49 -1.28 11.10 -6.28
N ASN A 50 -0.87 12.34 -6.02
CA ASN A 50 -0.30 12.72 -4.73
C ASN A 50 -1.33 12.78 -3.59
N ASN A 51 -2.60 12.54 -3.87
CA ASN A 51 -3.65 12.54 -2.86
C ASN A 51 -3.77 11.21 -2.11
N VAL A 52 -2.88 10.26 -2.37
CA VAL A 52 -2.88 8.99 -1.65
C VAL A 52 -2.05 9.12 -0.38
N TYR A 53 -2.69 9.01 0.76
CA TYR A 53 -2.01 9.04 2.05
C TYR A 53 -1.48 7.65 2.39
N THR A 54 -0.22 7.42 2.07
CA THR A 54 0.44 6.13 2.32
C THR A 54 0.94 6.00 3.76
N LYS A 55 1.32 7.12 4.36
CA LYS A 55 1.95 7.11 5.68
C LYS A 55 1.10 6.45 6.78
N PRO A 56 -0.20 6.73 6.91
CA PRO A 56 -1.00 6.05 7.94
C PRO A 56 -1.04 4.54 7.77
N PHE A 57 -1.02 4.05 6.53
CA PHE A 57 -1.01 2.62 6.26
C PHE A 57 0.33 1.99 6.67
N ILE A 58 1.43 2.65 6.38
CA ILE A 58 2.76 2.17 6.77
C ILE A 58 2.88 2.20 8.30
N ASP A 59 2.42 3.26 8.94
CA ASP A 59 2.42 3.37 10.40
C ASP A 59 1.63 2.23 11.05
N ALA A 60 0.47 1.88 10.47
CA ALA A 60 -0.33 0.76 10.95
C ALA A 60 0.43 -0.56 10.85
N MET A 61 1.15 -0.77 9.76
CA MET A 61 1.93 -1.98 9.56
C MET A 61 3.09 -2.08 10.54
N VAL A 62 3.73 -0.96 10.88
CA VAL A 62 4.79 -0.93 11.89
C VAL A 62 4.22 -1.23 13.27
N GLU A 63 3.09 -0.64 13.63
CA GLU A 63 2.45 -0.90 14.92
C GLU A 63 1.97 -2.34 15.07
N ARG A 64 1.54 -2.96 13.97
CA ARG A 64 1.15 -4.38 13.98
C ARG A 64 2.34 -5.32 13.86
N GLU A 65 3.54 -4.78 13.93
CA GLU A 65 4.78 -5.56 13.86
C GLU A 65 4.95 -6.34 12.55
N LEU A 66 4.33 -5.85 11.48
CA LEU A 66 4.49 -6.43 10.16
C LEU A 66 5.74 -5.89 9.48
N LEU A 67 6.01 -4.60 9.66
CA LEU A 67 7.24 -3.95 9.21
C LEU A 67 8.08 -3.58 10.42
N GLN A 68 9.40 -3.68 10.27
CA GLN A 68 10.31 -3.32 11.35
C GLN A 68 10.27 -1.82 11.65
N GLU A 69 10.34 -0.99 10.61
CA GLU A 69 10.29 0.46 10.72
C GLU A 69 9.70 1.07 9.44
N ASP A 70 9.38 2.36 9.47
CA ASP A 70 8.82 3.07 8.32
C ASP A 70 9.87 3.84 7.51
N ASN A 71 11.17 3.59 7.74
CA ASN A 71 12.25 4.30 7.07
C ASN A 71 12.65 3.63 5.75
N TYR A 72 13.55 4.30 5.02
CA TYR A 72 13.97 3.87 3.69
C TYR A 72 14.78 2.56 3.69
N THR A 73 15.26 2.10 4.84
CA THR A 73 15.97 0.82 4.91
C THR A 73 15.01 -0.36 4.93
N VAL A 74 13.78 -0.14 5.34
CA VAL A 74 12.71 -1.15 5.38
C VAL A 74 11.78 -0.98 4.17
N VAL A 75 11.22 0.21 3.99
CA VAL A 75 10.40 0.51 2.81
C VAL A 75 11.30 1.14 1.75
N ARG A 76 11.84 0.29 0.89
CA ARG A 76 12.85 0.71 -0.10
C ARG A 76 12.26 1.54 -1.22
N MET A 77 11.03 1.32 -1.54
CA MET A 77 10.34 2.02 -2.62
C MET A 77 8.85 2.00 -2.37
N HIS A 78 8.18 3.03 -2.83
CA HIS A 78 6.75 3.15 -2.74
C HIS A 78 6.23 3.58 -4.10
N GLN A 79 5.24 2.86 -4.62
CA GLN A 79 4.64 3.11 -5.92
C GLN A 79 3.15 3.32 -5.76
N GLU A 80 2.60 4.20 -6.59
CA GLU A 80 1.18 4.52 -6.59
C GLU A 80 0.61 4.35 -7.99
N TYR A 81 -0.54 3.71 -8.08
CA TYR A 81 -1.26 3.49 -9.33
C TYR A 81 -2.73 3.83 -9.14
N SER A 82 -3.39 4.18 -10.24
CA SER A 82 -4.83 4.42 -10.24
C SER A 82 -5.46 3.71 -11.43
N VAL A 83 -6.56 3.04 -11.19
CA VAL A 83 -7.39 2.44 -12.23
C VAL A 83 -8.85 2.84 -12.00
N VAL A 84 -9.67 2.77 -13.05
CA VAL A 84 -11.10 3.06 -12.93
C VAL A 84 -11.85 1.77 -12.70
N ASP A 85 -12.59 1.70 -11.61
CA ASP A 85 -13.48 0.59 -11.28
C ASP A 85 -14.81 1.17 -10.80
N LYS A 86 -15.81 1.14 -11.67
CA LYS A 86 -17.12 1.73 -11.38
C LYS A 86 -17.96 0.89 -10.43
N THR A 87 -17.66 -0.40 -10.32
CA THR A 87 -18.47 -1.32 -9.55
C THR A 87 -18.00 -1.49 -8.12
N ASP A 88 -16.70 -1.34 -7.87
CA ASP A 88 -16.12 -1.56 -6.55
C ASP A 88 -14.95 -0.61 -6.30
N PRO A 89 -15.23 0.69 -6.15
CA PRO A 89 -14.17 1.65 -5.85
C PRO A 89 -13.59 1.38 -4.46
N HIS A 90 -12.27 1.24 -4.39
CA HIS A 90 -11.56 0.97 -3.14
C HIS A 90 -10.08 1.27 -3.31
N SER A 91 -9.31 1.08 -2.25
CA SER A 91 -7.85 1.16 -2.30
C SER A 91 -7.26 -0.16 -1.84
N GLU A 92 -6.17 -0.58 -2.48
CA GLU A 92 -5.39 -1.73 -2.06
C GLU A 92 -4.00 -1.30 -1.67
N LEU A 93 -3.52 -1.85 -0.58
CA LEU A 93 -2.13 -1.73 -0.17
C LEU A 93 -1.48 -3.10 -0.35
N ARG A 94 -0.46 -3.16 -1.19
CA ARG A 94 0.28 -4.39 -1.46
C ARG A 94 1.68 -4.26 -0.94
N ILE A 95 2.13 -5.26 -0.20
CA ILE A 95 3.49 -5.32 0.33
C ILE A 95 4.23 -6.44 -0.39
N TYR A 96 5.35 -6.09 -1.00
CA TYR A 96 6.19 -7.03 -1.71
C TYR A 96 7.52 -7.16 -0.96
N PRO A 97 7.69 -8.23 -0.17
CA PRO A 97 8.95 -8.43 0.57
C PRO A 97 10.13 -8.65 -0.36
N ILE A 98 11.27 -8.09 0.02
CA ILE A 98 12.54 -8.30 -0.65
C ILE A 98 13.35 -9.23 0.26
N THR A 99 13.86 -10.33 -0.30
CA THR A 99 14.59 -11.34 0.44
C THR A 99 15.83 -11.74 -0.33
N GLU A 100 16.67 -12.58 0.27
CA GLU A 100 17.81 -13.14 -0.44
C GLU A 100 17.39 -13.97 -1.66
N GLN A 101 16.27 -14.69 -1.52
CA GLN A 101 15.73 -15.50 -2.62
C GLN A 101 15.11 -14.63 -3.70
N TYR A 102 14.43 -13.55 -3.32
CA TYR A 102 13.73 -12.63 -4.23
C TYR A 102 14.28 -11.23 -4.01
N ASP A 103 15.28 -10.88 -4.81
CA ASP A 103 15.95 -9.58 -4.70
C ASP A 103 15.13 -8.44 -5.29
N MET A 104 15.65 -7.22 -5.17
CA MET A 104 14.98 -6.01 -5.64
C MET A 104 14.62 -6.11 -7.13
N GLU A 105 15.54 -6.60 -7.95
CA GLU A 105 15.32 -6.70 -9.39
C GLU A 105 14.17 -7.65 -9.72
N PHE A 106 14.12 -8.80 -9.08
CA PHE A 106 13.03 -9.75 -9.25
C PHE A 106 11.70 -9.16 -8.80
N VAL A 107 11.69 -8.53 -7.63
CA VAL A 107 10.45 -7.97 -7.06
C VAL A 107 9.91 -6.85 -7.94
N LEU A 108 10.77 -5.98 -8.46
CA LEU A 108 10.35 -4.93 -9.39
C LEU A 108 9.72 -5.51 -10.66
N TRP A 109 10.32 -6.54 -11.20
CA TRP A 109 9.77 -7.24 -12.36
C TRP A 109 8.39 -7.85 -12.05
N TYR A 110 8.28 -8.50 -10.89
CA TYR A 110 7.04 -9.14 -10.47
C TYR A 110 5.91 -8.12 -10.28
N ILE A 111 6.21 -6.98 -9.67
CA ILE A 111 5.24 -5.89 -9.52
C ILE A 111 4.77 -5.41 -10.90
N GLN A 112 5.69 -5.23 -11.82
CA GLN A 112 5.36 -4.76 -13.16
C GLN A 112 4.42 -5.74 -13.87
N GLN A 113 4.63 -7.05 -13.72
CA GLN A 113 3.73 -8.05 -14.29
C GLN A 113 2.33 -7.94 -13.69
N ASN A 114 2.24 -7.75 -12.37
CA ASN A 114 0.95 -7.59 -11.70
C ASN A 114 0.21 -6.33 -12.18
N ILE A 115 0.93 -5.23 -12.37
CA ILE A 115 0.32 -3.98 -12.86
C ILE A 115 -0.15 -4.12 -14.31
N LEU A 116 0.62 -4.78 -15.16
CA LEU A 116 0.21 -5.04 -16.53
C LEU A 116 -1.06 -5.89 -16.60
N GLU A 117 -1.21 -6.87 -15.73
CA GLU A 117 -2.44 -7.67 -15.65
C GLU A 117 -3.64 -6.81 -15.21
N LEU A 118 -3.42 -5.91 -14.26
CA LEU A 118 -4.45 -4.97 -13.84
C LEU A 118 -4.88 -4.07 -14.99
N GLU A 119 -3.92 -3.54 -15.76
CA GLU A 119 -4.22 -2.69 -16.90
C GLU A 119 -5.06 -3.43 -17.94
N LYS A 120 -4.75 -4.69 -18.20
CA LYS A 120 -5.55 -5.50 -19.12
C LYS A 120 -6.97 -5.71 -18.64
N LYS A 121 -7.18 -5.80 -17.33
CA LYS A 121 -8.50 -6.02 -16.75
C LYS A 121 -9.35 -4.75 -16.74
N TYR A 122 -8.74 -3.59 -16.50
CA TYR A 122 -9.46 -2.33 -16.28
C TYR A 122 -9.33 -1.33 -17.43
N PHE A 123 -8.47 -1.59 -18.40
CA PHE A 123 -8.31 -0.76 -19.61
C PHE A 123 -8.56 -1.62 -20.89
#